data_ba30d992c346ce2bd5a6b0bcc89878d7
#
_entry.id   ba30d992c346ce2bd5a6b0bcc89878d7
#
_cell.length_a   1.000
_cell.length_b   1.000
_cell.length_c   1.000
_cell.angle_alpha   90.00
_cell.angle_beta   90.00
_cell.angle_gamma   90.00
#
_symmetry.space_group_name_H-M   'P 1'
#
loop_
_entity.id
_entity.type
_entity.pdbx_description
1 polymer ?
#
loop_
_entity_poly.entity_id
_entity_poly.type
_entity_poly.pdbx_seq_one_letter_code
_entity_poly.pdbx_strand_id
1 'polypeptide(L)'
;MCIRDRKEKSDLLYRAILTLKNEEECYSFFQDLCTISELRSMEQRYEVATLLNDGMLYSDILEKTGASSATISRVNRSLLNGAGGYENVLERMKEQEDK
;
A
#
# COMPACT_ATOMS: atom_id res chain seq x y z
N MET A 1 -14.43 2.40 -23.68
CA MET A 1 -12.96 2.47 -23.63
C MET A 1 -12.37 1.09 -23.79
N CYS A 2 -11.40 0.94 -24.67
CA CYS A 2 -10.84 -0.38 -24.91
C CYS A 2 -9.80 -0.75 -23.82
N ILE A 3 -9.67 -2.03 -23.56
CA ILE A 3 -8.78 -2.56 -22.52
C ILE A 3 -7.33 -2.11 -22.73
N ARG A 4 -6.94 -2.01 -23.99
CA ARG A 4 -5.59 -1.61 -24.39
C ARG A 4 -5.25 -0.19 -23.95
N ASP A 5 -6.17 0.78 -24.17
CA ASP A 5 -5.98 2.16 -23.76
C ASP A 5 -5.84 2.28 -22.25
N ARG A 6 -6.65 1.51 -21.54
CA ARG A 6 -6.65 1.49 -20.08
C ARG A 6 -5.32 0.99 -19.53
N LYS A 7 -4.76 -0.04 -20.17
CA LYS A 7 -3.47 -0.61 -19.79
C LYS A 7 -2.34 0.39 -20.00
N GLU A 8 -2.32 1.07 -21.16
CA GLU A 8 -1.30 2.06 -21.47
C GLU A 8 -1.29 3.20 -20.47
N LYS A 9 -2.45 3.69 -20.07
CA LYS A 9 -2.57 4.76 -19.08
C LYS A 9 -2.06 4.34 -17.71
N SER A 10 -2.35 3.11 -17.31
CA SER A 10 -1.85 2.56 -16.05
C SER A 10 -0.34 2.43 -16.08
N ASP A 11 0.22 2.00 -17.22
CA ASP A 11 1.66 1.81 -17.36
C ASP A 11 2.44 3.12 -17.20
N LEU A 12 1.89 4.24 -17.63
CA LEU A 12 2.54 5.54 -17.46
C LEU A 12 2.82 5.84 -16.00
N LEU A 13 1.82 5.64 -15.16
CA LEU A 13 1.96 5.88 -13.71
C LEU A 13 3.00 4.95 -13.10
N TYR A 14 2.89 3.67 -13.39
CA TYR A 14 3.77 2.67 -12.78
C TYR A 14 5.22 2.82 -13.24
N ARG A 15 5.44 3.20 -14.49
CA ARG A 15 6.78 3.51 -14.97
C ARG A 15 7.35 4.74 -14.26
N ALA A 16 6.52 5.75 -14.03
CA ALA A 16 6.93 6.95 -13.31
C ALA A 16 7.36 6.59 -11.88
N ILE A 17 6.57 5.76 -11.21
CA ILE A 17 6.88 5.31 -9.86
C ILE A 17 8.24 4.58 -9.82
N LEU A 18 8.51 3.76 -10.84
CA LEU A 18 9.76 3.00 -10.89
C LEU A 18 11.01 3.85 -11.12
N THR A 19 10.86 5.13 -11.46
CA THR A 19 12.01 6.04 -11.60
C THR A 19 12.43 6.64 -10.26
N LEU A 20 11.62 6.51 -9.24
CA LEU A 20 11.90 7.07 -7.91
C LEU A 20 13.10 6.36 -7.29
N LYS A 21 14.04 7.13 -6.76
CA LYS A 21 15.33 6.60 -6.31
C LYS A 21 15.47 6.45 -4.81
N ASN A 22 14.67 7.18 -4.05
CA ASN A 22 14.76 7.15 -2.59
C ASN A 22 13.42 7.54 -1.97
N GLU A 23 13.37 7.45 -0.66
CA GLU A 23 12.15 7.70 0.10
C GLU A 23 11.66 9.13 -0.04
N GLU A 24 12.60 10.09 -0.07
CA GLU A 24 12.25 11.51 -0.22
C GLU A 24 11.58 11.79 -1.56
N GLU A 25 12.08 11.20 -2.62
CA GLU A 25 11.48 11.34 -3.96
C GLU A 25 10.10 10.71 -4.02
N CYS A 26 9.93 9.54 -3.37
CA CYS A 26 8.64 8.88 -3.29
C CYS A 26 7.62 9.78 -2.59
N TYR A 27 8.00 10.33 -1.45
CA TYR A 27 7.12 11.19 -0.67
C TYR A 27 6.72 12.44 -1.46
N SER A 28 7.67 13.10 -2.09
CA SER A 28 7.41 14.29 -2.90
C SER A 28 6.48 14.01 -4.06
N PHE A 29 6.73 12.90 -4.76
CA PHE A 29 5.89 12.52 -5.91
C PHE A 29 4.45 12.24 -5.49
N PHE A 30 4.27 11.49 -4.41
CA PHE A 30 2.93 11.15 -3.95
C PHE A 30 2.21 12.34 -3.33
N GLN A 31 2.94 13.29 -2.72
CA GLN A 31 2.33 14.54 -2.25
C GLN A 31 1.75 15.36 -3.40
N ASP A 32 2.43 15.38 -4.54
CA ASP A 32 1.93 16.09 -5.73
C ASP A 32 0.79 15.34 -6.41
N LEU A 33 0.87 14.02 -6.43
CA LEU A 33 -0.09 13.17 -7.14
C LEU A 33 -1.42 13.02 -6.39
N CYS A 34 -1.36 12.91 -5.07
CA CYS A 34 -2.50 12.58 -4.23
C CYS A 34 -2.91 13.76 -3.37
N THR A 35 -4.20 13.81 -3.00
CA THR A 35 -4.64 14.72 -1.95
C THR A 35 -4.06 14.22 -0.62
N ILE A 36 -4.03 15.11 0.39
CA ILE A 36 -3.56 14.74 1.73
C ILE A 36 -4.39 13.58 2.29
N SER A 37 -5.71 13.65 2.08
CA SER A 37 -6.62 12.60 2.54
C SER A 37 -6.35 11.25 1.89
N GLU A 38 -6.11 11.26 0.58
CA GLU A 38 -5.78 10.05 -0.17
C GLU A 38 -4.46 9.42 0.32
N LEU A 39 -3.46 10.27 0.51
CA LEU A 39 -2.14 9.83 0.95
C LEU A 39 -2.21 9.20 2.34
N ARG A 40 -2.91 9.85 3.26
CA ARG A 40 -3.08 9.33 4.63
C ARG A 40 -3.83 7.99 4.63
N SER A 41 -4.85 7.87 3.76
CA SER A 41 -5.58 6.61 3.63
C SER A 41 -4.69 5.49 3.14
N MET A 42 -3.81 5.77 2.18
CA MET A 42 -2.88 4.78 1.67
C MET A 42 -1.88 4.37 2.74
N GLU A 43 -1.34 5.34 3.47
CA GLU A 43 -0.40 5.09 4.56
C GLU A 43 -1.03 4.22 5.65
N GLN A 44 -2.28 4.53 6.02
CA GLN A 44 -3.01 3.77 7.02
C GLN A 44 -3.27 2.33 6.56
N ARG A 45 -3.69 2.17 5.30
CA ARG A 45 -3.94 0.83 4.76
C ARG A 45 -2.66 -0.01 4.74
N TYR A 46 -1.55 0.60 4.40
CA TYR A 46 -0.27 -0.13 4.39
C TYR A 46 0.15 -0.52 5.81
N GLU A 47 -0.01 0.39 6.77
CA GLU A 47 0.29 0.10 8.18
C GLU A 47 -0.57 -1.07 8.67
N VAL A 48 -1.87 -1.06 8.36
CA VAL A 48 -2.78 -2.16 8.71
C VAL A 48 -2.28 -3.47 8.09
N ALA A 49 -1.85 -3.43 6.84
CA ALA A 49 -1.34 -4.63 6.17
C ALA A 49 -0.11 -5.21 6.88
N THR A 50 0.82 -4.34 7.32
CA THR A 50 2.00 -4.80 8.04
C THR A 50 1.63 -5.48 9.35
N LEU A 51 0.68 -4.92 10.09
CA LEU A 51 0.25 -5.46 11.38
C LEU A 51 -0.52 -6.77 11.23
N LEU A 52 -1.36 -6.87 10.20
CA LEU A 52 -2.06 -8.12 9.89
C LEU A 52 -1.05 -9.21 9.51
N ASN A 53 -0.05 -8.85 8.74
CA ASN A 53 0.98 -9.80 8.33
C ASN A 53 1.80 -10.30 9.53
N ASP A 54 1.93 -9.48 10.57
CA ASP A 54 2.60 -9.84 11.81
C ASP A 54 1.73 -10.66 12.75
N GLY A 55 0.47 -10.90 12.39
CA GLY A 55 -0.45 -11.71 13.19
C GLY A 55 -1.18 -10.96 14.29
N MET A 56 -1.18 -9.63 14.26
CA MET A 56 -1.86 -8.83 15.27
C MET A 56 -3.37 -8.97 15.16
N LEU A 57 -4.06 -8.98 16.32
CA LEU A 57 -5.51 -9.07 16.36
C LEU A 57 -6.18 -7.79 15.87
N TYR A 58 -7.35 -7.92 15.26
CA TYR A 58 -8.11 -6.79 14.71
C TYR A 58 -8.34 -5.69 15.76
N SER A 59 -8.69 -6.06 16.98
CA SER A 59 -8.94 -5.08 18.05
C SER A 59 -7.70 -4.25 18.36
N ASP A 60 -6.54 -4.88 18.35
CA ASP A 60 -5.27 -4.21 18.62
C ASP A 60 -4.87 -3.31 17.45
N ILE A 61 -5.11 -3.74 16.22
CA ILE A 61 -4.84 -2.94 15.04
C ILE A 61 -5.73 -1.70 15.02
N LEU A 62 -7.00 -1.87 15.32
CA LEU A 62 -7.97 -0.76 15.40
C LEU A 62 -7.50 0.30 16.40
N GLU A 63 -7.07 -0.14 17.56
CA GLU A 63 -6.61 0.74 18.62
C GLU A 63 -5.31 1.46 18.21
N LYS A 64 -4.38 0.73 17.61
CA LYS A 64 -3.07 1.27 17.25
C LYS A 64 -3.10 2.21 16.05
N THR A 65 -3.91 1.90 15.05
CA THR A 65 -3.92 2.66 13.79
C THR A 65 -5.07 3.65 13.66
N GLY A 66 -6.13 3.46 14.43
CA GLY A 66 -7.35 4.24 14.27
C GLY A 66 -8.17 3.86 13.05
N ALA A 67 -7.76 2.82 12.34
CA ALA A 67 -8.51 2.34 11.17
C ALA A 67 -9.82 1.69 11.61
N SER A 68 -10.88 1.88 10.81
CA SER A 68 -12.16 1.25 11.09
C SER A 68 -12.08 -0.27 10.85
N SER A 69 -12.97 -1.02 11.46
CA SER A 69 -13.03 -2.47 11.24
C SER A 69 -13.29 -2.80 9.76
N ALA A 70 -14.05 -1.95 9.08
CA ALA A 70 -14.29 -2.10 7.64
C ALA A 70 -12.99 -1.98 6.84
N THR A 71 -12.15 -1.00 7.19
CA THR A 71 -10.85 -0.80 6.55
C THR A 71 -9.94 -2.00 6.78
N ILE A 72 -9.87 -2.48 8.03
CA ILE A 72 -9.04 -3.63 8.39
C ILE A 72 -9.49 -4.88 7.62
N SER A 73 -10.80 -5.12 7.56
CA SER A 73 -11.34 -6.27 6.81
C SER A 73 -11.03 -6.18 5.33
N ARG A 74 -11.13 -4.99 4.76
CA ARG A 74 -10.83 -4.76 3.34
C ARG A 74 -9.36 -5.04 3.04
N VAL A 75 -8.46 -4.53 3.87
CA VAL A 75 -7.02 -4.76 3.70
C VAL A 75 -6.71 -6.25 3.84
N ASN A 76 -7.30 -6.91 4.84
CA ASN A 76 -7.09 -8.34 5.05
C ASN A 76 -7.53 -9.14 3.83
N ARG A 77 -8.66 -8.77 3.23
CA ARG A 77 -9.16 -9.44 2.02
C ARG A 77 -8.18 -9.29 0.86
N SER A 78 -7.61 -8.08 0.68
CA SER A 78 -6.62 -7.84 -0.36
C SER A 78 -5.32 -8.59 -0.08
N LEU A 79 -4.96 -8.73 1.18
CA LEU A 79 -3.76 -9.45 1.59
C LEU A 79 -3.88 -10.95 1.27
N LEU A 80 -5.06 -11.53 1.52
CA LEU A 80 -5.30 -12.96 1.31
C LEU A 80 -5.65 -13.31 -0.13
N ASN A 81 -6.42 -12.47 -0.81
CA ASN A 81 -7.00 -12.81 -2.13
C ASN A 81 -6.81 -11.72 -3.18
N GLY A 82 -5.89 -10.79 -2.95
CA GLY A 82 -5.64 -9.69 -3.88
C GLY A 82 -4.69 -10.06 -5.00
N ALA A 83 -4.09 -9.05 -5.60
CA ALA A 83 -3.16 -9.19 -6.73
C ALA A 83 -1.75 -9.64 -6.33
N GLY A 84 -1.48 -9.84 -5.06
CA GLY A 84 -0.17 -10.24 -4.58
C GLY A 84 0.78 -9.08 -4.30
N GLY A 85 0.33 -7.84 -4.47
CA GLY A 85 1.17 -6.67 -4.27
C GLY A 85 1.64 -6.50 -2.84
N TYR A 86 0.73 -6.63 -1.89
CA TYR A 86 1.10 -6.55 -0.47
C TYR A 86 2.11 -7.63 -0.11
N GLU A 87 1.84 -8.85 -0.53
CA GLU A 87 2.70 -10.00 -0.23
C GLU A 87 4.13 -9.77 -0.72
N ASN A 88 4.28 -9.33 -1.97
CA ASN A 88 5.59 -9.06 -2.55
C ASN A 88 6.33 -7.96 -1.81
N VAL A 89 5.65 -6.86 -1.51
CA VAL A 89 6.27 -5.71 -0.83
C VAL A 89 6.67 -6.07 0.60
N LEU A 90 5.76 -6.72 1.33
CA LEU A 90 6.02 -7.09 2.72
C LEU A 90 7.17 -8.08 2.83
N GLU A 91 7.27 -9.02 1.90
CA GLU A 91 8.37 -9.97 1.87
C GLU A 91 9.71 -9.26 1.63
N ARG A 92 9.75 -8.33 0.67
CA ARG A 92 10.95 -7.55 0.37
C ARG A 92 11.37 -6.66 1.53
N MET A 93 10.40 -6.05 2.21
CA MET A 93 10.67 -5.21 3.37
C MET A 93 11.28 -6.04 4.49
N LYS A 94 10.80 -7.25 4.69
CA LYS A 94 11.34 -8.16 5.69
C LYS A 94 12.77 -8.57 5.36
N GLU A 95 13.07 -8.83 4.09
CA GLU A 95 14.42 -9.15 3.64
C GLU A 95 15.38 -7.99 3.91
N GLN A 96 14.94 -6.76 3.70
CA GLN A 96 15.74 -5.57 3.97
C GLN A 96 16.05 -5.42 5.46
N GLU A 97 15.07 -5.72 6.31
CA GLU A 97 15.26 -5.67 7.77
C GLU A 97 16.25 -6.71 8.27
N ASP A 98 16.28 -7.87 7.63
CA ASP A 98 17.15 -8.98 8.03
C ASP A 98 18.60 -8.76 7.60
N LYS A 99 18.87 -7.74 6.81
CA LYS A 99 20.23 -7.34 6.44
C LYS A 99 20.74 -6.24 7.33
#